data_2c0ad4fcf54bdabbbfb30d3035bddbf5
#
_entry.id   2c0ad4fcf54bdabbbfb30d3035bddbf5
#
_cell.length_a   1.000
_cell.length_b   1.000
_cell.length_c   1.000
_cell.angle_alpha   90.00
_cell.angle_beta   90.00
_cell.angle_gamma   90.00
#
_symmetry.space_group_name_H-M   'P 1'
#
loop_
_entity.id
_entity.type
_entity.pdbx_description
1 polymer ?
#
loop_
_entity_poly.entity_id
_entity_poly.type
_entity_poly.pdbx_seq_one_letter_code
_entity_poly.pdbx_strand_id
1 'polypeptide(L)'
;MLLAPVVQFISFKVCKLSAKPEFIEAAKAGNILARKCTKCDELHLATVYFCKKCGSKEFEDSILKGAGKVATYTIMTVPPAGFEDLVPYAWVVIELDDSDLRISGFLPNIQKPEDLPIGAAVKVVGFDDRGIVLKKL
;
A
#
# COMPACT_ATOMS: atom_id res chain seq x y z
N MET A 1 -9.78 -30.60 23.07
CA MET A 1 -10.74 -30.15 22.04
C MET A 1 -11.24 -28.72 22.24
N LEU A 2 -11.63 -28.36 23.44
CA LEU A 2 -12.14 -27.02 23.72
C LEU A 2 -11.09 -25.91 23.65
N LEU A 3 -9.81 -26.26 23.73
CA LEU A 3 -8.72 -25.28 23.65
C LEU A 3 -8.47 -24.74 22.23
N ALA A 4 -8.82 -25.50 21.20
CA ALA A 4 -8.56 -25.11 19.83
C ALA A 4 -9.27 -23.80 19.43
N PRO A 5 -10.55 -23.59 19.71
CA PRO A 5 -11.20 -22.32 19.40
C PRO A 5 -10.60 -21.14 20.17
N VAL A 6 -10.20 -21.37 21.42
CA VAL A 6 -9.57 -20.33 22.25
C VAL A 6 -8.19 -19.96 21.68
N VAL A 7 -7.40 -20.96 21.29
CA VAL A 7 -6.10 -20.72 20.68
C VAL A 7 -6.25 -19.94 19.37
N GLN A 8 -7.19 -20.31 18.54
CA GLN A 8 -7.49 -19.62 17.31
C GLN A 8 -7.90 -18.16 17.56
N PHE A 9 -8.71 -17.94 18.59
CA PHE A 9 -9.15 -16.60 18.96
C PHE A 9 -7.98 -15.73 19.41
N ILE A 10 -7.09 -16.25 20.22
CA ILE A 10 -5.89 -15.55 20.68
C ILE A 10 -4.98 -15.25 19.50
N SER A 11 -4.76 -16.22 18.63
CA SER A 11 -3.96 -16.04 17.43
C SER A 11 -4.53 -14.96 16.52
N PHE A 12 -5.84 -14.92 16.36
CA PHE A 12 -6.54 -13.91 15.59
C PHE A 12 -6.31 -12.50 16.18
N LYS A 13 -6.38 -12.36 17.50
CA LYS A 13 -6.10 -11.08 18.17
C LYS A 13 -4.68 -10.62 17.97
N VAL A 14 -3.72 -11.54 18.05
CA VAL A 14 -2.31 -11.22 17.80
C VAL A 14 -2.13 -10.78 16.35
N CYS A 15 -2.79 -11.44 15.40
CA CYS A 15 -2.73 -11.05 14.00
C CYS A 15 -3.31 -9.65 13.75
N LYS A 16 -4.26 -9.21 14.56
CA LYS A 16 -4.83 -7.86 14.45
C LYS A 16 -3.91 -6.75 14.93
N LEU A 17 -2.86 -7.07 15.62
CA LEU A 17 -1.83 -6.08 15.95
C LEU A 17 -1.08 -5.60 14.70
N SER A 18 -1.08 -6.39 13.65
CA SER A 18 -0.50 -6.02 12.37
C SER A 18 -1.56 -6.10 11.28
N ALA A 19 -1.72 -5.03 10.53
CA ALA A 19 -2.61 -4.97 9.38
C ALA A 19 -1.95 -5.48 8.10
N LYS A 20 -0.71 -5.99 8.19
CA LYS A 20 0.07 -6.38 7.01
C LYS A 20 -0.62 -7.46 6.15
N PRO A 21 -1.16 -8.56 6.72
CA PRO A 21 -1.84 -9.56 5.90
C PRO A 21 -3.05 -9.01 5.16
N GLU A 22 -3.88 -8.22 5.82
CA GLU A 22 -5.06 -7.62 5.21
C GLU A 22 -4.68 -6.58 4.14
N PHE A 23 -3.61 -5.83 4.39
CA PHE A 23 -3.07 -4.88 3.43
C PHE A 23 -2.61 -5.59 2.15
N ILE A 24 -1.90 -6.70 2.30
CA ILE A 24 -1.42 -7.49 1.16
C ILE A 24 -2.60 -8.05 0.36
N GLU A 25 -3.62 -8.57 1.02
CA GLU A 25 -4.80 -9.10 0.34
C GLU A 25 -5.53 -8.01 -0.45
N ALA A 26 -5.70 -6.82 0.12
CA ALA A 26 -6.29 -5.69 -0.58
C ALA A 26 -5.45 -5.28 -1.80
N ALA A 27 -4.13 -5.23 -1.65
CA ALA A 27 -3.23 -4.85 -2.73
C ALA A 27 -3.25 -5.88 -3.87
N LYS A 28 -3.37 -7.16 -3.56
CA LYS A 28 -3.51 -8.22 -4.57
C LYS A 28 -4.79 -8.05 -5.40
N ALA A 29 -5.83 -7.51 -4.79
CA ALA A 29 -7.09 -7.19 -5.48
C ALA A 29 -7.06 -5.83 -6.20
N GLY A 30 -5.95 -5.09 -6.12
CA GLY A 30 -5.80 -3.77 -6.71
C GLY A 30 -6.34 -2.65 -5.86
N ASN A 31 -6.54 -2.88 -4.57
CA ASN A 31 -7.06 -1.89 -3.62
C ASN A 31 -6.01 -1.56 -2.55
N ILE A 32 -6.25 -0.48 -1.83
CA ILE A 32 -5.40 -0.07 -0.73
C ILE A 32 -6.22 -0.09 0.56
N LEU A 33 -5.76 -0.85 1.52
CA LEU A 33 -6.35 -0.86 2.85
C LEU A 33 -5.90 0.38 3.61
N ALA A 34 -6.87 1.16 4.07
CA ALA A 34 -6.64 2.32 4.90
C ALA A 34 -7.39 2.17 6.22
N ARG A 35 -7.12 3.05 7.16
CA ARG A 35 -7.81 3.12 8.44
C ARG A 35 -8.37 4.51 8.65
N LYS A 36 -9.61 4.56 9.08
CA LYS A 36 -10.30 5.80 9.39
C LYS A 36 -10.46 5.91 10.90
N CYS A 37 -10.01 7.01 11.47
CA CYS A 37 -10.21 7.26 12.90
C CYS A 37 -11.69 7.40 13.21
N THR A 38 -12.19 6.64 14.18
CA THR A 38 -13.61 6.67 14.53
C THR A 38 -14.01 7.93 15.30
N LYS A 39 -13.04 8.67 15.83
CA LYS A 39 -13.30 9.87 16.61
C LYS A 39 -13.25 11.16 15.81
N CYS A 40 -12.32 11.27 14.85
CA CYS A 40 -12.17 12.52 14.09
C CYS A 40 -12.28 12.32 12.57
N ASP A 41 -12.56 11.10 12.12
CA ASP A 41 -12.73 10.74 10.71
C ASP A 41 -11.48 10.96 9.85
N GLU A 42 -10.31 11.15 10.45
CA GLU A 42 -9.06 11.29 9.71
C GLU A 42 -8.67 9.95 9.09
N LEU A 43 -8.30 9.99 7.82
CA LEU A 43 -7.91 8.79 7.07
C LEU A 43 -6.40 8.58 7.17
N HIS A 44 -5.98 7.34 7.44
CA HIS A 44 -4.59 6.94 7.58
C HIS A 44 -4.31 5.67 6.79
N LEU A 45 -3.04 5.42 6.52
CA LEU A 45 -2.62 4.11 6.01
C LEU A 45 -2.79 3.04 7.09
N ALA A 46 -2.95 1.81 6.67
CA ALA A 46 -3.20 0.69 7.58
C ALA A 46 -2.05 0.40 8.55
N THR A 47 -0.89 0.95 8.32
CA THR A 47 0.30 0.77 9.17
C THR A 47 0.35 1.69 10.39
N VAL A 48 -0.60 2.60 10.51
CA VAL A 48 -0.63 3.59 11.60
C VAL A 48 -1.31 3.00 12.84
N TYR A 49 -0.72 3.22 14.00
CA TYR A 49 -1.24 2.70 15.27
C TYR A 49 -2.08 3.69 16.05
N PHE A 50 -1.91 4.97 15.79
CA PHE A 50 -2.69 6.02 16.44
C PHE A 50 -2.90 7.19 15.48
N CYS A 51 -4.00 7.91 15.70
CA CYS A 51 -4.35 9.05 14.84
C CYS A 51 -3.39 10.21 15.05
N LYS A 52 -2.83 10.71 13.96
CA LYS A 52 -1.94 11.87 14.00
C LYS A 52 -2.64 13.16 14.42
N LYS A 53 -3.96 13.21 14.28
CA LYS A 53 -4.74 14.41 14.55
C LYS A 53 -5.27 14.46 15.97
N CYS A 54 -5.85 13.37 16.48
CA CYS A 54 -6.47 13.35 17.81
C CYS A 54 -5.82 12.36 18.79
N GLY A 55 -4.85 11.55 18.33
CA GLY A 55 -4.16 10.59 19.17
C GLY A 55 -4.94 9.33 19.51
N SER A 56 -6.15 9.15 18.99
CA SER A 56 -6.95 7.97 19.22
C SER A 56 -6.30 6.72 18.62
N LYS A 57 -6.52 5.57 19.24
CA LYS A 57 -6.11 4.27 18.75
C LYS A 57 -7.26 3.48 18.13
N GLU A 58 -8.44 4.08 18.06
CA GLU A 58 -9.64 3.43 17.55
C GLU A 58 -9.83 3.77 16.08
N PHE A 59 -9.78 2.74 15.24
CA PHE A 59 -9.89 2.86 13.80
C PHE A 59 -10.89 1.87 13.25
N GLU A 60 -11.50 2.21 12.13
CA GLU A 60 -12.22 1.27 11.29
C GLU A 60 -11.49 1.12 9.96
N ASP A 61 -11.59 -0.06 9.37
CA ASP A 61 -10.95 -0.34 8.09
C ASP A 61 -11.72 0.35 6.96
N SER A 62 -10.96 0.90 6.01
CA SER A 62 -11.50 1.54 4.82
C SER A 62 -10.74 1.03 3.61
N ILE A 63 -11.46 0.61 2.58
CA ILE A 63 -10.85 0.14 1.33
C ILE A 63 -10.91 1.26 0.31
N LEU A 64 -9.74 1.67 -0.16
CA LEU A 64 -9.61 2.69 -1.20
C LEU A 64 -9.27 2.02 -2.53
N LYS A 65 -9.66 2.64 -3.62
CA LYS A 65 -9.20 2.20 -4.94
C LYS A 65 -7.71 2.44 -5.06
N GLY A 66 -7.00 1.47 -5.60
CA GLY A 66 -5.56 1.57 -5.80
C GLY A 66 -5.18 2.38 -7.03
N ALA A 67 -5.85 3.49 -7.27
CA ALA A 67 -5.61 4.37 -8.41
C ALA A 67 -5.20 5.75 -7.93
N GLY A 68 -4.25 6.34 -8.63
CA GLY A 68 -3.75 7.66 -8.26
C GLY A 68 -2.87 8.24 -9.34
N LYS A 69 -2.16 9.30 -8.99
CA LYS A 69 -1.27 10.01 -9.88
C LYS A 69 0.15 10.01 -9.34
N VAL A 70 1.11 9.97 -10.23
CA VAL A 70 2.53 10.00 -9.87
C VAL A 70 2.85 11.31 -9.18
N ALA A 71 3.28 11.24 -7.93
CA ALA A 71 3.77 12.41 -7.18
C ALA A 71 5.27 12.59 -7.39
N THR A 72 6.03 11.50 -7.32
CA THR A 72 7.46 11.49 -7.58
C THR A 72 7.92 10.06 -7.90
N TYR A 73 9.11 9.92 -8.45
CA TYR A 73 9.67 8.60 -8.74
C TYR A 73 11.17 8.71 -8.94
N THR A 74 11.83 7.56 -8.93
CA THR A 74 13.22 7.43 -9.34
C THR A 74 13.35 6.23 -10.29
N ILE A 75 14.19 6.35 -11.30
CA ILE A 75 14.45 5.27 -12.24
C ILE A 75 15.67 4.50 -11.76
N MET A 76 15.49 3.21 -11.57
CA MET A 76 16.53 2.32 -11.06
C MET A 76 17.16 1.58 -12.23
N THR A 77 18.44 1.81 -12.42
CA THR A 77 19.24 1.12 -13.46
C THR A 77 20.20 0.11 -12.86
N VAL A 78 20.58 0.31 -11.58
CA VAL A 78 21.39 -0.65 -10.82
C VAL A 78 20.47 -1.32 -9.82
N PRO A 79 20.19 -2.63 -9.96
CA PRO A 79 19.16 -3.26 -9.15
C PRO A 79 19.66 -3.60 -7.75
N PRO A 80 18.82 -3.41 -6.73
CA PRO A 80 19.04 -4.09 -5.45
C PRO A 80 18.74 -5.59 -5.60
N ALA A 81 19.11 -6.36 -4.58
CA ALA A 81 18.85 -7.80 -4.57
C ALA A 81 17.35 -8.10 -4.74
N GLY A 82 17.03 -8.98 -5.66
CA GLY A 82 15.66 -9.37 -5.98
C GLY A 82 15.02 -8.59 -7.13
N PHE A 83 15.69 -7.54 -7.65
CA PHE A 83 15.16 -6.71 -8.74
C PHE A 83 15.95 -6.82 -10.05
N GLU A 84 16.86 -7.77 -10.13
CA GLU A 84 17.80 -7.90 -11.25
C GLU A 84 17.10 -8.10 -12.58
N ASP A 85 15.96 -8.76 -12.60
CA ASP A 85 15.18 -9.05 -13.80
C ASP A 85 14.22 -7.91 -14.18
N LEU A 86 14.09 -6.88 -13.35
CA LEU A 86 13.14 -5.79 -13.58
C LEU A 86 13.78 -4.53 -14.14
N VAL A 87 15.10 -4.39 -14.03
CA VAL A 87 15.77 -3.15 -14.46
C VAL A 87 15.72 -2.99 -15.98
N PRO A 88 15.53 -1.75 -16.48
CA PRO A 88 15.22 -0.54 -15.71
C PRO A 88 13.76 -0.50 -15.25
N TYR A 89 13.55 -0.02 -14.05
CA TYR A 89 12.20 0.15 -13.50
C TYR A 89 12.14 1.46 -12.70
N ALA A 90 10.93 1.95 -12.43
CA ALA A 90 10.74 3.12 -11.58
C ALA A 90 10.22 2.71 -10.21
N TRP A 91 10.79 3.28 -9.15
CA TRP A 91 10.20 3.27 -7.82
C TRP A 91 9.38 4.53 -7.69
N VAL A 92 8.09 4.38 -7.50
CA VAL A 92 7.11 5.46 -7.69
C VAL A 92 6.36 5.71 -6.39
N VAL A 93 6.16 6.98 -6.05
CA VAL A 93 5.21 7.40 -5.02
C VAL A 93 3.99 7.98 -5.73
N ILE A 94 2.83 7.44 -5.43
CA ILE A 94 1.57 7.92 -5.99
C ILE A 94 0.70 8.53 -4.90
N GLU A 95 -0.06 9.54 -5.26
CA GLU A 95 -1.09 10.12 -4.43
C GLU A 95 -2.43 9.53 -4.88
N LEU A 96 -3.15 8.91 -3.95
CA LEU A 96 -4.41 8.24 -4.26
C LEU A 96 -5.49 9.26 -4.61
N ASP A 97 -6.30 8.94 -5.62
CA ASP A 97 -7.33 9.87 -6.12
C ASP A 97 -8.41 10.18 -5.08
N ASP A 98 -8.74 9.20 -4.23
CA ASP A 98 -9.82 9.32 -3.26
C ASP A 98 -9.38 9.98 -1.94
N SER A 99 -8.11 10.30 -1.80
CA SER A 99 -7.57 10.86 -0.57
C SER A 99 -6.25 11.59 -0.83
N ASP A 100 -5.68 12.19 0.19
CA ASP A 100 -4.34 12.78 0.16
C ASP A 100 -3.26 11.80 0.65
N LEU A 101 -3.62 10.52 0.82
CA LEU A 101 -2.67 9.49 1.19
C LEU A 101 -1.75 9.15 0.02
N ARG A 102 -0.51 8.84 0.36
CA ARG A 102 0.51 8.45 -0.61
C ARG A 102 0.99 7.06 -0.32
N ILE A 103 1.19 6.29 -1.38
CA ILE A 103 1.77 4.95 -1.30
C ILE A 103 2.93 4.86 -2.28
N SER A 104 3.80 3.90 -2.06
CA SER A 104 4.90 3.64 -2.98
C SER A 104 4.83 2.21 -3.52
N GLY A 105 5.33 2.06 -4.72
CA GLY A 105 5.41 0.77 -5.38
C GLY A 105 6.38 0.86 -6.55
N PHE A 106 6.50 -0.22 -7.30
CA PHE A 106 7.39 -0.24 -8.46
C PHE A 106 6.58 -0.43 -9.75
N LEU A 107 7.10 0.17 -10.80
CA LEU A 107 6.51 0.14 -12.13
C LEU A 107 7.58 -0.30 -13.11
N PRO A 108 7.47 -1.51 -13.67
CA PRO A 108 8.48 -2.03 -14.58
C PRO A 108 8.45 -1.34 -15.94
N ASN A 109 9.53 -1.50 -16.71
CA ASN A 109 9.67 -1.02 -18.08
C ASN A 109 9.70 0.51 -18.21
N ILE A 110 10.24 1.20 -17.22
CA ILE A 110 10.45 2.65 -17.27
C ILE A 110 11.94 2.91 -17.47
N GLN A 111 12.29 3.47 -18.60
CA GLN A 111 13.70 3.71 -18.98
C GLN A 111 14.08 5.18 -18.91
N LYS A 112 13.14 6.07 -19.16
CA LYS A 112 13.38 7.51 -19.24
C LYS A 112 12.25 8.27 -18.53
N PRO A 113 12.51 9.52 -18.13
CA PRO A 113 11.47 10.34 -17.52
C PRO A 113 10.23 10.53 -18.40
N GLU A 114 10.39 10.52 -19.70
CA GLU A 114 9.27 10.66 -20.64
C GLU A 114 8.30 9.46 -20.57
N ASP A 115 8.79 8.30 -20.14
CA ASP A 115 7.95 7.11 -19.99
C ASP A 115 6.98 7.23 -18.83
N LEU A 116 7.28 8.10 -17.84
CA LEU A 116 6.45 8.28 -16.66
C LEU A 116 6.46 9.75 -16.22
N PRO A 117 5.67 10.62 -16.89
CA PRO A 117 5.61 12.02 -16.47
C PRO A 117 4.95 12.18 -15.11
N ILE A 118 5.35 13.19 -14.35
CA ILE A 118 4.71 13.54 -13.08
C ILE A 118 3.24 13.87 -13.34
N GLY A 119 2.35 13.35 -12.51
CA GLY A 119 0.92 13.47 -12.67
C GLY A 119 0.28 12.41 -13.55
N ALA A 120 1.07 11.48 -14.09
CA ALA A 120 0.54 10.37 -14.88
C ALA A 120 -0.38 9.48 -14.02
N ALA A 121 -1.47 9.02 -14.61
CA ALA A 121 -2.38 8.11 -13.94
C ALA A 121 -1.79 6.71 -13.88
N VAL A 122 -1.79 6.13 -12.68
CA VAL A 122 -1.31 4.77 -12.42
C VAL A 122 -2.26 4.07 -11.47
N LYS A 123 -2.20 2.75 -11.45
CA LYS A 123 -3.02 1.95 -10.54
C LYS A 123 -2.22 0.79 -9.97
N VAL A 124 -2.64 0.33 -8.81
CA VAL A 124 -2.16 -0.90 -8.19
C VAL A 124 -2.76 -2.09 -8.93
N VAL A 125 -1.91 -3.02 -9.36
CA VAL A 125 -2.37 -4.24 -10.03
C VAL A 125 -2.09 -5.50 -9.22
N GLY A 126 -1.31 -5.39 -8.17
CA GLY A 126 -1.01 -6.54 -7.33
C GLY A 126 0.03 -6.24 -6.26
N PHE A 127 0.44 -7.30 -5.62
CA PHE A 127 1.49 -7.27 -4.60
C PHE A 127 2.33 -8.53 -4.74
N ASP A 128 3.64 -8.39 -4.78
CA ASP A 128 4.56 -9.53 -4.76
C ASP A 128 5.57 -9.38 -3.61
N ASP A 129 6.57 -10.26 -3.57
CA ASP A 129 7.58 -10.25 -2.51
C ASP A 129 8.38 -8.95 -2.45
N ARG A 130 8.36 -8.16 -3.51
CA ARG A 130 9.12 -6.92 -3.64
C ARG A 130 8.30 -5.69 -3.28
N GLY A 131 6.98 -5.81 -3.19
CA GLY A 131 6.09 -4.73 -2.81
C GLY A 131 4.90 -4.57 -3.75
N ILE A 132 4.32 -3.38 -3.72
CA ILE A 132 3.15 -3.06 -4.53
C ILE A 132 3.57 -2.93 -6.00
N VAL A 133 2.86 -3.65 -6.87
CA VAL A 133 3.07 -3.60 -8.31
C VAL A 133 2.12 -2.58 -8.92
N LEU A 134 2.67 -1.63 -9.64
CA LEU A 134 1.90 -0.56 -10.29
C LEU A 134 1.86 -0.76 -11.80
N LYS A 135 0.86 -0.19 -12.41
CA LYS A 135 0.71 -0.16 -13.87
C LYS A 135 0.26 1.23 -14.32
N LYS A 136 0.87 1.71 -15.38
CA LYS A 136 0.47 2.96 -16.02
C LYS A 136 -0.86 2.77 -16.75
N LEU A 137 -1.75 3.72 -16.59
CA LEU A 137 -3.04 3.73 -17.29
C LEU A 137 -2.94 4.32 -18.71
#